data_294ebed77c709f42387d4227f8c4a064
#
_entry.id   294ebed77c709f42387d4227f8c4a064
#
_cell.length_a   1.000
_cell.length_b   1.000
_cell.length_c   1.000
_cell.angle_alpha   90.00
_cell.angle_beta   90.00
_cell.angle_gamma   90.00
#
_symmetry.space_group_name_H-M   'P 1'
#
loop_
_entity.id
_entity.type
_entity.pdbx_description
1 polymer ?
#
loop_
_entity_poly.entity_id
_entity_poly.type
_entity_poly.pdbx_seq_one_letter_code
_entity_poly.pdbx_strand_id
1 'polypeptide(L)'
;MSLLDFESHNSFERAVSPFREMAAYEALWTEQGATFKTIADKFRRAEGGILPSELVSDSTIDSFKSKLKNILDKFNVEDFGVRVHGAGEYPDKLRDARHPIEVLYYQGWWDLVNTPSVAVVGSRKVSEEGARRTRKLVKCLVSDGFTIVSGLAEGVDTCAHQTALDMGGKTIAVIGT
;
A
#
# COMPACT_ATOMS: atom_id res chain seq x y z
N MET A 1 13.24 -33.78 -8.68
CA MET A 1 13.17 -32.50 -7.95
C MET A 1 14.61 -32.20 -7.56
N SER A 2 15.28 -31.33 -8.31
CA SER A 2 16.71 -31.06 -8.23
C SER A 2 16.96 -30.05 -7.09
N LEU A 3 18.08 -30.23 -6.39
CA LEU A 3 18.60 -29.27 -5.38
C LEU A 3 18.76 -27.82 -5.93
N LEU A 4 18.78 -27.67 -7.26
CA LEU A 4 18.90 -26.38 -7.94
C LEU A 4 17.58 -25.57 -7.99
N ASP A 5 16.43 -26.18 -7.71
CA ASP A 5 15.15 -25.49 -7.64
C ASP A 5 14.92 -24.81 -6.27
N PHE A 6 15.79 -25.05 -5.30
CA PHE A 6 15.68 -24.46 -3.95
C PHE A 6 16.44 -23.13 -3.80
N GLU A 7 17.35 -22.81 -4.73
CA GLU A 7 18.18 -21.60 -4.64
C GLU A 7 17.51 -20.33 -5.21
N SER A 8 16.39 -20.45 -5.94
CA SER A 8 15.74 -19.29 -6.58
C SER A 8 14.73 -18.56 -5.71
N HIS A 9 14.43 -19.02 -4.48
CA HIS A 9 13.43 -18.42 -3.59
C HIS A 9 13.97 -17.98 -2.22
N ASN A 10 15.29 -18.01 -2.01
CA ASN A 10 15.92 -17.51 -0.80
C ASN A 10 16.82 -16.29 -1.11
N SER A 11 16.26 -15.24 -1.69
CA SER A 11 16.79 -13.92 -1.38
C SER A 11 16.48 -13.70 0.11
N PHE A 12 17.51 -13.75 0.97
CA PHE A 12 17.40 -13.31 2.35
C PHE A 12 16.80 -11.91 2.31
N GLU A 13 15.51 -11.79 2.67
CA GLU A 13 14.83 -10.52 2.69
C GLU A 13 15.61 -9.60 3.61
N ARG A 14 16.05 -8.47 3.07
CA ARG A 14 16.86 -7.49 3.77
C ARG A 14 16.11 -7.04 5.02
N ALA A 15 16.69 -7.30 6.19
CA ALA A 15 16.12 -6.84 7.46
C ALA A 15 16.12 -5.30 7.47
N VAL A 16 14.95 -4.69 7.58
CA VAL A 16 14.77 -3.23 7.61
C VAL A 16 14.07 -2.79 8.86
N SER A 17 14.33 -1.56 9.29
CA SER A 17 13.53 -0.89 10.31
C SER A 17 12.42 -0.08 9.63
N PRO A 18 11.14 -0.53 9.63
CA PRO A 18 10.07 0.12 8.88
C PRO A 18 9.93 1.60 9.17
N PHE A 19 10.03 1.99 10.44
CA PHE A 19 9.93 3.40 10.87
C PHE A 19 11.13 4.25 10.40
N ARG A 20 12.32 3.65 10.26
CA ARG A 20 13.50 4.31 9.70
C ARG A 20 13.30 4.58 8.20
N GLU A 21 12.82 3.59 7.48
CA GLU A 21 12.55 3.70 6.03
C GLU A 21 11.42 4.70 5.75
N MET A 22 10.36 4.69 6.56
CA MET A 22 9.31 5.70 6.52
C MET A 22 9.88 7.12 6.70
N ALA A 23 10.71 7.34 7.72
CA ALA A 23 11.29 8.65 7.99
C ALA A 23 12.20 9.13 6.85
N ALA A 24 12.97 8.23 6.26
CA ALA A 24 13.80 8.54 5.11
C ALA A 24 12.96 8.87 3.87
N TYR A 25 11.91 8.09 3.60
CA TYR A 25 11.02 8.32 2.47
C TYR A 25 10.28 9.65 2.57
N GLU A 26 9.75 10.00 3.74
CA GLU A 26 9.10 11.28 3.98
C GLU A 26 10.08 12.46 3.84
N ALA A 27 11.36 12.26 4.20
CA ALA A 27 12.38 13.27 3.99
C ALA A 27 12.61 13.56 2.49
N LEU A 28 12.58 12.55 1.63
CA LEU A 28 12.73 12.73 0.18
C LEU A 28 11.63 13.62 -0.41
N TRP A 29 10.41 13.55 0.13
CA TRP A 29 9.28 14.38 -0.32
C TRP A 29 9.42 15.86 0.03
N THR A 30 10.29 16.21 0.98
CA THR A 30 10.56 17.62 1.33
C THR A 30 11.68 18.25 0.53
N GLU A 31 12.35 17.49 -0.34
CA GLU A 31 13.38 18.03 -1.23
C GLU A 31 12.78 19.00 -2.26
N GLN A 32 13.55 20.01 -2.63
CA GLN A 32 13.12 20.94 -3.66
C GLN A 32 12.90 20.23 -5.00
N GLY A 33 11.72 20.38 -5.58
CA GLY A 33 11.35 19.74 -6.84
C GLY A 33 10.95 18.28 -6.70
N ALA A 34 10.64 17.79 -5.48
CA ALA A 34 10.10 16.46 -5.27
C ALA A 34 8.75 16.30 -6.00
N THR A 35 8.67 15.26 -6.81
CA THR A 35 7.47 14.80 -7.52
C THR A 35 7.49 13.28 -7.57
N PHE A 36 6.36 12.63 -7.85
CA PHE A 36 6.33 11.18 -8.04
C PHE A 36 7.39 10.68 -9.01
N LYS A 37 7.60 11.41 -10.11
CA LYS A 37 8.60 11.06 -11.10
C LYS A 37 10.03 11.16 -10.54
N THR A 38 10.39 12.29 -9.93
CA THR A 38 11.74 12.50 -9.41
C THR A 38 12.07 11.55 -8.27
N ILE A 39 11.12 11.23 -7.41
CA ILE A 39 11.27 10.22 -6.36
C ILE A 39 11.45 8.83 -6.99
N ALA A 40 10.55 8.39 -7.87
CA ALA A 40 10.66 7.10 -8.55
C ALA A 40 11.99 6.95 -9.32
N ASP A 41 12.50 8.01 -9.95
CA ASP A 41 13.77 8.00 -10.67
C ASP A 41 14.98 7.79 -9.73
N LYS A 42 14.89 8.18 -8.45
CA LYS A 42 15.94 7.89 -7.44
C LYS A 42 16.07 6.39 -7.20
N PHE A 43 14.94 5.69 -7.13
CA PHE A 43 14.90 4.25 -6.85
C PHE A 43 15.20 3.36 -8.06
N ARG A 44 14.94 3.84 -9.28
CA ARG A 44 15.20 3.08 -10.53
C ARG A 44 16.69 2.87 -10.85
N ARG A 45 17.58 3.63 -10.27
CA ARG A 45 19.00 3.68 -10.68
C ARG A 45 19.85 2.56 -10.11
N ALA A 46 19.31 1.70 -9.26
CA ALA A 46 20.07 0.62 -8.63
C ALA A 46 19.53 -0.76 -9.01
N GLU A 47 20.43 -1.58 -9.55
CA GLU A 47 20.20 -3.01 -9.65
C GLU A 47 20.12 -3.61 -8.23
N GLY A 48 19.02 -4.29 -7.91
CA GLY A 48 18.81 -4.92 -6.60
C GLY A 48 17.99 -4.13 -5.59
N GLY A 49 17.49 -2.95 -5.97
CA GLY A 49 16.66 -2.10 -5.12
C GLY A 49 17.47 -1.26 -4.12
N ILE A 50 17.08 -0.01 -3.95
CA ILE A 50 17.62 0.91 -2.95
C ILE A 50 16.57 1.10 -1.86
N LEU A 51 16.98 1.09 -0.60
CA LEU A 51 16.12 1.49 0.49
C LEU A 51 16.08 3.03 0.63
N PRO A 52 14.96 3.61 1.05
CA PRO A 52 14.88 5.05 1.32
C PRO A 52 16.02 5.56 2.21
N SER A 53 16.39 4.82 3.25
CA SER A 53 17.45 5.18 4.18
C SER A 53 18.85 5.21 3.57
N GLU A 54 19.05 4.69 2.37
CA GLU A 54 20.33 4.76 1.65
C GLU A 54 20.45 6.04 0.81
N LEU A 55 19.35 6.75 0.61
CA LEU A 55 19.27 7.99 -0.14
C LEU A 55 19.34 9.25 0.74
N VAL A 56 19.27 9.08 2.07
CA VAL A 56 19.13 10.18 3.03
C VAL A 56 20.13 10.02 4.17
N SER A 57 20.73 11.11 4.63
CA SER A 57 21.68 11.06 5.76
C SER A 57 21.02 10.66 7.09
N ASP A 58 21.76 9.98 7.96
CA ASP A 58 21.26 9.53 9.26
C ASP A 58 20.73 10.70 10.11
N SER A 59 21.39 11.86 10.08
CA SER A 59 20.94 13.06 10.81
C SER A 59 19.58 13.56 10.32
N THR A 60 19.33 13.50 9.02
CA THR A 60 18.03 13.85 8.44
C THR A 60 16.97 12.84 8.85
N ILE A 61 17.29 11.54 8.77
CA ILE A 61 16.38 10.47 9.18
C ILE A 61 15.96 10.64 10.64
N ASP A 62 16.90 10.91 11.57
CA ASP A 62 16.58 11.07 12.99
C ASP A 62 15.73 12.32 13.27
N SER A 63 15.97 13.40 12.52
CA SER A 63 15.10 14.59 12.55
C SER A 63 13.68 14.25 12.13
N PHE A 64 13.53 13.47 11.04
CA PHE A 64 12.21 13.07 10.53
C PHE A 64 11.50 12.05 11.42
N LYS A 65 12.22 11.11 12.03
CA LYS A 65 11.65 10.22 13.07
C LYS A 65 10.98 11.01 14.18
N SER A 66 11.66 12.05 14.67
CA SER A 66 11.12 12.91 15.73
C SER A 66 9.87 13.67 15.29
N LYS A 67 9.87 14.22 14.06
CA LYS A 67 8.70 14.89 13.48
C LYS A 67 7.52 13.95 13.30
N LEU A 68 7.77 12.77 12.72
CA LEU A 68 6.75 11.77 12.49
C LEU A 68 6.13 11.27 13.79
N LYS A 69 6.95 10.99 14.80
CA LYS A 69 6.45 10.63 16.13
C LYS A 69 5.49 11.68 16.67
N ASN A 70 5.87 12.94 16.62
CA ASN A 70 5.01 14.04 17.08
C ASN A 70 3.68 14.13 16.28
N ILE A 71 3.72 13.86 14.98
CA ILE A 71 2.50 13.84 14.14
C ILE A 71 1.61 12.66 14.53
N LEU A 72 2.16 11.46 14.64
CA LEU A 72 1.43 10.26 15.01
C LEU A 72 0.78 10.42 16.39
N ASP A 73 1.53 10.92 17.38
CA ASP A 73 1.03 11.19 18.72
C ASP A 73 -0.09 12.23 18.71
N LYS A 74 0.08 13.32 17.93
CA LYS A 74 -0.92 14.39 17.81
C LYS A 74 -2.26 13.92 17.24
N PHE A 75 -2.22 12.99 16.29
CA PHE A 75 -3.41 12.47 15.64
C PHE A 75 -3.85 11.11 16.19
N ASN A 76 -3.23 10.67 17.26
CA ASN A 76 -3.50 9.38 17.93
C ASN A 76 -3.49 8.19 16.95
N VAL A 77 -2.47 8.14 16.08
CA VAL A 77 -2.26 7.06 15.14
C VAL A 77 -1.33 6.04 15.77
N GLU A 78 -1.90 4.96 16.30
CA GLU A 78 -1.15 3.93 17.04
C GLU A 78 -0.93 2.67 16.21
N ASP A 79 -1.98 2.20 15.53
CA ASP A 79 -1.97 0.93 14.80
C ASP A 79 -1.80 1.13 13.29
N PHE A 80 -0.57 1.19 12.82
CA PHE A 80 -0.28 1.18 11.40
C PHE A 80 0.97 0.35 11.10
N GLY A 81 1.06 -0.13 9.86
CA GLY A 81 2.24 -0.82 9.37
C GLY A 81 2.86 -0.14 8.16
N VAL A 82 4.11 -0.43 7.93
CA VAL A 82 4.90 0.07 6.80
C VAL A 82 5.46 -1.11 6.03
N ARG A 83 5.34 -1.10 4.72
CA ARG A 83 5.99 -2.05 3.83
C ARG A 83 6.88 -1.30 2.85
N VAL A 84 8.08 -1.82 2.66
CA VAL A 84 9.11 -1.18 1.83
C VAL A 84 9.40 -2.08 0.65
N HIS A 85 9.38 -1.50 -0.56
CA HIS A 85 9.72 -2.24 -1.77
C HIS A 85 11.15 -2.81 -1.67
N GLY A 86 11.32 -4.06 -2.06
CA GLY A 86 12.62 -4.75 -1.96
C GLY A 86 12.99 -5.27 -0.57
N ALA A 87 12.07 -5.19 0.41
CA ALA A 87 12.30 -5.70 1.76
C ALA A 87 11.03 -6.32 2.36
N GLY A 88 11.20 -7.45 3.07
CA GLY A 88 10.16 -8.08 3.88
C GLY A 88 8.88 -8.45 3.11
N GLU A 89 7.76 -8.40 3.81
CA GLU A 89 6.43 -8.79 3.33
C GLU A 89 5.79 -7.77 2.35
N TYR A 90 6.56 -7.25 1.38
CA TYR A 90 5.99 -6.42 0.33
C TYR A 90 5.19 -7.27 -0.67
N PRO A 91 3.96 -6.87 -1.06
CA PRO A 91 3.09 -7.72 -1.88
C PRO A 91 3.68 -7.99 -3.27
N ASP A 92 3.80 -9.26 -3.67
CA ASP A 92 4.36 -9.65 -4.98
C ASP A 92 3.62 -9.00 -6.15
N LYS A 93 2.28 -8.92 -6.06
CA LYS A 93 1.46 -8.26 -7.09
C LYS A 93 1.79 -6.78 -7.31
N LEU A 94 2.31 -6.09 -6.28
CA LEU A 94 2.75 -4.71 -6.37
C LEU A 94 4.22 -4.62 -6.80
N ARG A 95 5.02 -5.63 -6.49
CA ARG A 95 6.45 -5.72 -6.88
C ARG A 95 6.61 -5.73 -8.39
N ASP A 96 5.74 -6.44 -9.10
CA ASP A 96 5.74 -6.57 -10.56
C ASP A 96 5.09 -5.37 -11.27
N ALA A 97 4.62 -4.37 -10.55
CA ALA A 97 4.03 -3.18 -11.14
C ALA A 97 5.08 -2.40 -11.95
N ARG A 98 4.68 -1.85 -13.11
CA ARG A 98 5.55 -1.00 -13.94
C ARG A 98 6.15 0.17 -13.16
N HIS A 99 5.43 0.67 -12.16
CA HIS A 99 5.84 1.73 -11.25
C HIS A 99 5.47 1.29 -9.84
N PRO A 100 6.32 0.50 -9.16
CA PRO A 100 6.04 0.06 -7.81
C PRO A 100 6.04 1.27 -6.86
N ILE A 101 5.27 1.15 -5.79
CA ILE A 101 5.26 2.12 -4.70
C ILE A 101 6.41 1.76 -3.77
N GLU A 102 7.31 2.68 -3.51
CA GLU A 102 8.52 2.39 -2.74
C GLU A 102 8.23 2.15 -1.25
N VAL A 103 7.28 2.89 -0.70
CA VAL A 103 6.83 2.71 0.69
C VAL A 103 5.31 2.71 0.73
N LEU A 104 4.74 1.67 1.34
CA LEU A 104 3.31 1.49 1.50
C LEU A 104 2.96 1.56 2.98
N TYR A 105 2.00 2.40 3.32
CA TYR A 105 1.41 2.49 4.66
C TYR A 105 0.10 1.75 4.70
N TYR A 106 -0.20 1.07 5.80
CA TYR A 106 -1.47 0.39 5.95
C TYR A 106 -1.97 0.40 7.39
N GLN A 107 -3.27 0.27 7.51
CA GLN A 107 -3.98 0.06 8.78
C GLN A 107 -4.93 -1.13 8.64
N GLY A 108 -5.08 -1.92 9.68
CA GLY A 108 -5.97 -3.07 9.69
C GLY A 108 -5.27 -4.39 9.35
N TRP A 109 -6.04 -5.37 8.91
CA TRP A 109 -5.57 -6.74 8.73
C TRP A 109 -4.80 -6.91 7.40
N TRP A 110 -3.47 -6.97 7.51
CA TRP A 110 -2.55 -7.04 6.36
C TRP A 110 -2.77 -8.24 5.45
N ASP A 111 -3.07 -9.41 5.99
CA ASP A 111 -3.20 -10.64 5.19
C ASP A 111 -4.29 -10.57 4.11
N LEU A 112 -5.18 -9.58 4.18
CA LEU A 112 -6.18 -9.36 3.13
C LEU A 112 -5.57 -9.06 1.77
N VAL A 113 -4.35 -8.50 1.70
CA VAL A 113 -3.69 -8.19 0.42
C VAL A 113 -3.37 -9.45 -0.40
N ASN A 114 -3.25 -10.60 0.27
CA ASN A 114 -2.96 -11.88 -0.35
C ASN A 114 -4.22 -12.65 -0.76
N THR A 115 -5.41 -12.16 -0.40
CA THR A 115 -6.66 -12.82 -0.77
C THR A 115 -7.03 -12.58 -2.24
N PRO A 116 -7.82 -13.47 -2.86
CA PRO A 116 -8.44 -13.17 -4.14
C PRO A 116 -9.25 -11.88 -4.04
N SER A 117 -8.97 -10.91 -4.90
CA SER A 117 -9.57 -9.58 -4.78
C SER A 117 -9.98 -9.01 -6.14
N VAL A 118 -11.02 -8.17 -6.13
CA VAL A 118 -11.51 -7.46 -7.31
C VAL A 118 -11.65 -5.98 -6.99
N ALA A 119 -11.09 -5.13 -7.85
CA ALA A 119 -11.27 -3.69 -7.76
C ALA A 119 -12.64 -3.28 -8.30
N VAL A 120 -13.41 -2.56 -7.50
CA VAL A 120 -14.71 -1.99 -7.87
C VAL A 120 -14.60 -0.48 -7.76
N VAL A 121 -14.56 0.20 -8.90
CA VAL A 121 -14.36 1.65 -8.99
C VAL A 121 -15.39 2.27 -9.92
N GLY A 122 -15.69 3.55 -9.70
CA GLY A 122 -16.64 4.23 -10.58
C GLY A 122 -16.91 5.69 -10.23
N SER A 123 -18.04 6.19 -10.71
CA SER A 123 -18.43 7.58 -10.55
C SER A 123 -18.62 7.97 -9.08
N ARG A 124 -18.12 9.16 -8.70
CA ARG A 124 -18.42 9.79 -7.41
C ARG A 124 -19.88 10.25 -7.33
N LYS A 125 -20.48 10.59 -8.47
CA LYS A 125 -21.90 10.92 -8.58
C LYS A 125 -22.62 9.74 -9.24
N VAL A 126 -22.96 8.73 -8.44
CA VAL A 126 -23.62 7.52 -8.91
C VAL A 126 -25.14 7.71 -8.91
N SER A 127 -25.82 7.28 -9.99
CA SER A 127 -27.28 7.23 -10.02
C SER A 127 -27.83 6.10 -9.15
N GLU A 128 -29.10 6.14 -8.78
CA GLU A 128 -29.76 5.06 -8.02
C GLU A 128 -29.63 3.71 -8.75
N GLU A 129 -29.79 3.70 -10.05
CA GLU A 129 -29.61 2.50 -10.87
C GLU A 129 -28.16 2.02 -10.84
N GLY A 130 -27.18 2.94 -10.94
CA GLY A 130 -25.75 2.62 -10.81
C GLY A 130 -25.43 2.01 -9.45
N ALA A 131 -25.92 2.62 -8.37
CA ALA A 131 -25.75 2.10 -7.02
C ALA A 131 -26.39 0.72 -6.84
N ARG A 132 -27.58 0.49 -7.41
CA ARG A 132 -28.26 -0.80 -7.40
C ARG A 132 -27.42 -1.90 -8.12
N ARG A 133 -26.86 -1.55 -9.27
CA ARG A 133 -25.97 -2.46 -10.02
C ARG A 133 -24.69 -2.76 -9.26
N THR A 134 -24.07 -1.76 -8.65
CA THR A 134 -22.88 -1.92 -7.80
C THR A 134 -23.18 -2.88 -6.65
N ARG A 135 -24.27 -2.66 -5.91
CA ARG A 135 -24.67 -3.57 -4.82
C ARG A 135 -24.88 -5.00 -5.30
N LYS A 136 -25.55 -5.17 -6.44
CA LYS A 136 -25.77 -6.53 -7.00
C LYS A 136 -24.45 -7.22 -7.35
N LEU A 137 -23.54 -6.51 -8.02
CA LEU A 137 -22.21 -7.03 -8.38
C LEU A 137 -21.40 -7.42 -7.13
N VAL A 138 -21.31 -6.49 -6.16
CA VAL A 138 -20.52 -6.72 -4.94
C VAL A 138 -21.06 -7.89 -4.13
N LYS A 139 -22.40 -8.05 -4.04
CA LYS A 139 -23.00 -9.22 -3.39
C LYS A 139 -22.56 -10.53 -4.05
N CYS A 140 -22.53 -10.60 -5.36
CA CYS A 140 -22.05 -11.79 -6.07
C CYS A 140 -20.57 -12.04 -5.78
N LEU A 141 -19.72 -11.00 -5.89
CA LEU A 141 -18.28 -11.13 -5.65
C LEU A 141 -17.97 -11.59 -4.22
N VAL A 142 -18.65 -11.01 -3.22
CA VAL A 142 -18.49 -11.42 -1.82
C VAL A 142 -18.95 -12.86 -1.60
N SER A 143 -20.08 -13.26 -2.21
CA SER A 143 -20.57 -14.65 -2.14
C SER A 143 -19.60 -15.64 -2.78
N ASP A 144 -18.86 -15.22 -3.81
CA ASP A 144 -17.82 -16.01 -4.47
C ASP A 144 -16.46 -15.95 -3.72
N GLY A 145 -16.40 -15.29 -2.55
CA GLY A 145 -15.23 -15.26 -1.68
C GLY A 145 -14.20 -14.18 -2.03
N PHE A 146 -14.52 -13.23 -2.92
CA PHE A 146 -13.59 -12.15 -3.27
C PHE A 146 -13.58 -11.04 -2.21
N THR A 147 -12.39 -10.52 -1.95
CA THR A 147 -12.18 -9.26 -1.23
C THR A 147 -12.41 -8.09 -2.18
N ILE A 148 -13.19 -7.11 -1.74
CA ILE A 148 -13.48 -5.92 -2.54
C ILE A 148 -12.40 -4.85 -2.30
N VAL A 149 -11.77 -4.36 -3.36
CA VAL A 149 -10.79 -3.27 -3.31
C VAL A 149 -11.40 -2.02 -3.94
N SER A 150 -11.32 -0.88 -3.27
CA SER A 150 -11.84 0.39 -3.80
C SER A 150 -11.11 1.60 -3.22
N GLY A 151 -11.35 2.81 -3.76
CA GLY A 151 -10.60 4.03 -3.44
C GLY A 151 -11.18 4.84 -2.28
N LEU A 152 -12.22 4.37 -1.60
CA LEU A 152 -12.91 5.07 -0.50
C LEU A 152 -13.54 6.43 -0.92
N ALA A 153 -13.75 6.66 -2.20
CA ALA A 153 -14.41 7.85 -2.70
C ALA A 153 -15.94 7.80 -2.51
N GLU A 154 -16.61 8.93 -2.66
CA GLU A 154 -18.08 8.96 -2.74
C GLU A 154 -18.59 8.12 -3.92
N GLY A 155 -19.87 7.73 -3.87
CA GLY A 155 -20.56 7.07 -4.97
C GLY A 155 -20.31 5.58 -5.06
N VAL A 156 -19.75 5.10 -6.17
CA VAL A 156 -19.56 3.66 -6.41
C VAL A 156 -18.65 3.03 -5.36
N ASP A 157 -17.56 3.70 -4.99
CA ASP A 157 -16.59 3.17 -4.04
C ASP A 157 -17.21 2.99 -2.66
N THR A 158 -17.89 4.02 -2.13
CA THR A 158 -18.62 3.93 -0.87
C THR A 158 -19.68 2.83 -0.91
N CYS A 159 -20.44 2.75 -2.02
CA CYS A 159 -21.45 1.71 -2.20
C CYS A 159 -20.84 0.30 -2.20
N ALA A 160 -19.65 0.14 -2.79
CA ALA A 160 -18.95 -1.14 -2.84
C ALA A 160 -18.47 -1.57 -1.45
N HIS A 161 -17.79 -0.68 -0.71
CA HIS A 161 -17.33 -0.97 0.65
C HIS A 161 -18.50 -1.29 1.59
N GLN A 162 -19.54 -0.45 1.60
CA GLN A 162 -20.69 -0.66 2.47
C GLN A 162 -21.36 -2.00 2.17
N THR A 163 -21.57 -2.33 0.90
CA THR A 163 -22.19 -3.60 0.53
C THR A 163 -21.35 -4.81 0.93
N ALA A 164 -20.02 -4.71 0.81
CA ALA A 164 -19.13 -5.77 1.25
C ALA A 164 -19.23 -5.99 2.77
N LEU A 165 -19.25 -4.92 3.56
CA LEU A 165 -19.39 -4.97 5.01
C LEU A 165 -20.77 -5.51 5.43
N ASP A 166 -21.87 -5.05 4.80
CA ASP A 166 -23.24 -5.51 5.07
C ASP A 166 -23.40 -7.02 4.82
N MET A 167 -22.58 -7.57 3.91
CA MET A 167 -22.54 -9.01 3.61
C MET A 167 -21.58 -9.80 4.49
N GLY A 168 -20.91 -9.17 5.47
CA GLY A 168 -19.85 -9.80 6.27
C GLY A 168 -18.61 -10.15 5.44
N GLY A 169 -18.44 -9.55 4.28
CA GLY A 169 -17.31 -9.75 3.38
C GLY A 169 -16.09 -8.93 3.78
N LYS A 170 -15.01 -9.12 3.03
CA LYS A 170 -13.73 -8.46 3.22
C LYS A 170 -13.58 -7.29 2.25
N THR A 171 -12.99 -6.19 2.70
CA THR A 171 -12.75 -5.04 1.84
C THR A 171 -11.45 -4.32 2.19
N ILE A 172 -10.80 -3.75 1.17
CA ILE A 172 -9.55 -2.98 1.28
C ILE A 172 -9.79 -1.61 0.66
N ALA A 173 -9.54 -0.55 1.42
CA ALA A 173 -9.52 0.82 0.90
C ALA A 173 -8.09 1.20 0.49
N VAL A 174 -7.92 1.67 -0.75
CA VAL A 174 -6.64 2.17 -1.26
C VAL A 174 -6.79 3.66 -1.50
N ILE A 175 -6.12 4.44 -0.68
CA ILE A 175 -6.16 5.92 -0.75
C ILE A 175 -4.82 6.46 -1.22
N GLY A 176 -4.86 7.45 -2.10
CA GLY A 176 -3.68 8.24 -2.45
C GLY A 176 -3.48 9.36 -1.44
N THR A 177 -2.25 9.71 -1.21
CA THR A 177 -1.83 10.87 -0.38
C THR A 177 -1.57 12.07 -1.27
#